data_aaeeeea7fd9b264c9672e828c294e8e3
#
_entry.id   aaeeeea7fd9b264c9672e828c294e8e3
#
_cell.length_a   1.000
_cell.length_b   1.000
_cell.length_c   1.000
_cell.angle_alpha   90.00
_cell.angle_beta   90.00
_cell.angle_gamma   90.00
#
_symmetry.space_group_name_H-M   'P 1'
#
loop_
_entity.id
_entity.type
_entity.pdbx_description
1 polymer ?
#
loop_
_entity_poly.entity_id
_entity_poly.type
_entity_poly.pdbx_seq_one_letter_code
_entity_poly.pdbx_strand_id
1 'polypeptide(L)'
;MENKAHRGVRCSACGVKNRLSPDKIKGTATCGKCGTPLETDQPGKNGGESVFFRCTACGTRNKIPLAKIHSGPKCGKCGAILETKELFVSQPLMVTDSNFDDLVLKSPLPVLLFAWAPWCPSCRSSIPIIDEYAKDAKGKIRVGKLNVDSNQAFSSTYNILSVPQILIFDNGRLKQTLPGTLQKHEIMIKMAPYL
;
A
#
# COMPACT_ATOMS: atom_id res chain seq x y z
N MET A 1 40.05 -13.31 13.29
CA MET A 1 39.10 -14.37 13.79
C MET A 1 37.72 -13.98 13.32
N GLU A 2 37.25 -14.56 12.20
CA GLU A 2 35.93 -14.20 11.62
C GLU A 2 34.80 -14.78 12.48
N ASN A 3 33.93 -13.93 12.94
CA ASN A 3 32.77 -14.28 13.72
C ASN A 3 31.70 -14.87 12.79
N LYS A 4 31.74 -16.19 12.58
CA LYS A 4 30.76 -16.90 11.72
C LYS A 4 29.39 -16.86 12.38
N ALA A 5 28.51 -15.98 11.91
CA ALA A 5 27.17 -15.81 12.41
C ALA A 5 26.34 -17.10 12.25
N HIS A 6 25.91 -17.70 13.35
CA HIS A 6 25.02 -18.87 13.37
C HIS A 6 23.58 -18.45 13.07
N ARG A 7 22.87 -19.23 12.24
CA ARG A 7 21.46 -18.97 11.89
C ARG A 7 20.51 -19.87 12.68
N GLY A 8 19.48 -19.29 13.28
CA GLY A 8 18.43 -20.06 13.97
C GLY A 8 17.31 -20.49 13.02
N VAL A 9 17.07 -21.79 12.89
CA VAL A 9 15.98 -22.35 12.07
C VAL A 9 14.99 -23.08 12.97
N ARG A 10 13.67 -22.85 12.84
CA ARG A 10 12.63 -23.60 13.55
C ARG A 10 12.25 -24.85 12.76
N CYS A 11 12.18 -25.98 13.45
CA CYS A 11 11.69 -27.22 12.88
C CYS A 11 10.19 -27.12 12.61
N SER A 12 9.75 -27.46 11.39
CA SER A 12 8.31 -27.47 11.00
C SER A 12 7.50 -28.55 11.71
N ALA A 13 8.15 -29.66 12.10
CA ALA A 13 7.48 -30.79 12.75
C ALA A 13 7.31 -30.63 14.28
N CYS A 14 8.34 -30.13 14.99
CA CYS A 14 8.30 -30.07 16.47
C CYS A 14 8.48 -28.65 17.06
N GLY A 15 8.60 -27.62 16.22
CA GLY A 15 8.69 -26.22 16.64
C GLY A 15 10.00 -25.80 17.32
N VAL A 16 10.93 -26.74 17.57
CA VAL A 16 12.20 -26.46 18.25
C VAL A 16 13.12 -25.58 17.39
N LYS A 17 13.78 -24.61 18.03
CA LYS A 17 14.76 -23.75 17.41
C LYS A 17 16.12 -24.45 17.33
N ASN A 18 16.63 -24.65 16.12
CA ASN A 18 17.95 -25.24 15.87
C ASN A 18 18.93 -24.14 15.49
N ARG A 19 20.16 -24.18 16.00
CA ARG A 19 21.26 -23.31 15.61
C ARG A 19 22.09 -24.04 14.55
N LEU A 20 22.17 -23.48 13.35
CA LEU A 20 22.93 -24.03 12.25
C LEU A 20 24.19 -23.18 11.99
N SER A 21 25.31 -23.86 11.83
CA SER A 21 26.54 -23.22 11.32
C SER A 21 26.41 -22.91 9.83
N PRO A 22 27.13 -21.93 9.30
CA PRO A 22 27.09 -21.56 7.88
C PRO A 22 27.32 -22.75 6.93
N ASP A 23 28.16 -23.71 7.33
CA ASP A 23 28.47 -24.89 6.54
C ASP A 23 27.33 -25.88 6.45
N LYS A 24 26.44 -25.95 7.48
CA LYS A 24 25.24 -26.79 7.52
C LYS A 24 24.02 -26.12 6.88
N ILE A 25 24.07 -24.85 6.56
CA ILE A 25 23.00 -24.12 5.87
C ILE A 25 22.93 -24.52 4.38
N LYS A 26 24.05 -24.94 3.80
CA LYS A 26 24.16 -25.38 2.39
C LYS A 26 23.92 -26.87 2.17
N GLY A 27 23.56 -27.62 3.20
CA GLY A 27 23.35 -29.07 3.15
C GLY A 27 22.05 -29.53 3.83
N THR A 28 21.81 -30.84 3.86
CA THR A 28 20.67 -31.44 4.56
C THR A 28 20.91 -31.40 6.08
N ALA A 29 20.43 -30.35 6.73
CA ALA A 29 20.42 -30.28 8.19
C ALA A 29 19.18 -30.92 8.76
N THR A 30 19.31 -31.69 9.85
CA THR A 30 18.19 -32.31 10.56
C THR A 30 17.97 -31.65 11.91
N CYS A 31 16.72 -31.70 12.40
CA CYS A 31 16.36 -31.18 13.70
C CYS A 31 17.00 -31.99 14.81
N GLY A 32 17.72 -31.35 15.73
CA GLY A 32 18.39 -32.00 16.84
C GLY A 32 17.44 -32.65 17.85
N LYS A 33 16.12 -32.39 17.80
CA LYS A 33 15.13 -32.97 18.69
C LYS A 33 14.37 -34.16 18.06
N CYS A 34 13.91 -34.02 16.81
CA CYS A 34 13.02 -35.00 16.19
C CYS A 34 13.57 -35.63 14.92
N GLY A 35 14.80 -35.28 14.49
CA GLY A 35 15.42 -35.83 13.30
C GLY A 35 14.84 -35.38 11.96
N THR A 36 13.75 -34.61 11.95
CA THR A 36 13.13 -34.14 10.71
C THR A 36 14.10 -33.24 9.92
N PRO A 37 14.22 -33.40 8.58
CA PRO A 37 14.99 -32.52 7.76
C PRO A 37 14.58 -31.05 7.94
N LEU A 38 15.54 -30.18 8.14
CA LEU A 38 15.32 -28.74 8.24
C LEU A 38 15.44 -28.14 6.85
N GLU A 39 14.41 -27.46 6.39
CA GLU A 39 14.45 -26.72 5.12
C GLU A 39 15.39 -25.53 5.26
N THR A 40 16.65 -25.71 4.84
CA THR A 40 17.70 -24.69 4.94
C THR A 40 17.76 -23.77 3.73
N ASP A 41 17.17 -24.19 2.59
CA ASP A 41 17.20 -23.46 1.32
C ASP A 41 16.02 -22.49 1.12
N GLN A 42 15.32 -22.13 2.17
CA GLN A 42 14.47 -20.96 2.04
C GLN A 42 15.32 -19.71 2.25
N PRO A 43 15.56 -18.89 1.18
CA PRO A 43 15.99 -17.51 1.39
C PRO A 43 15.02 -16.94 2.40
N GLY A 44 15.53 -16.35 3.48
CA GLY A 44 14.76 -16.01 4.66
C GLY A 44 13.38 -15.47 4.31
N LYS A 45 12.34 -16.19 4.69
CA LYS A 45 10.92 -15.75 4.63
C LYS A 45 10.65 -14.56 5.56
N ASN A 46 11.58 -13.61 5.61
CA ASN A 46 11.35 -12.28 6.16
C ASN A 46 11.17 -11.23 5.05
N GLY A 47 11.09 -11.67 3.78
CA GLY A 47 10.82 -10.86 2.62
C GLY A 47 9.50 -11.19 1.94
N GLY A 48 8.50 -11.70 2.64
CA GLY A 48 7.12 -11.73 2.14
C GLY A 48 6.71 -10.31 1.79
N GLU A 49 6.08 -10.13 0.62
CA GLU A 49 5.53 -8.84 0.21
C GLU A 49 4.79 -8.22 1.41
N SER A 50 5.14 -6.99 1.73
CA SER A 50 4.56 -6.23 2.82
C SER A 50 3.90 -4.99 2.25
N VAL A 51 2.79 -4.63 2.81
CA VAL A 51 2.12 -3.37 2.49
C VAL A 51 2.31 -2.39 3.62
N PHE A 52 2.36 -1.12 3.27
CA PHE A 52 2.47 -0.04 4.22
C PHE A 52 1.16 0.73 4.21
N PHE A 53 0.57 0.91 5.37
CA PHE A 53 -0.58 1.79 5.52
C PHE A 53 -0.65 2.44 6.89
N ARG A 54 -1.37 3.55 6.95
CA ARG A 54 -1.49 4.35 8.16
C ARG A 54 -2.64 3.88 9.03
N CYS A 55 -2.44 3.98 10.31
CA CYS A 55 -3.52 3.81 11.26
C CYS A 55 -4.46 5.02 11.19
N THR A 56 -5.74 4.80 10.96
CA THR A 56 -6.76 5.87 10.90
C THR A 56 -6.98 6.56 12.25
N ALA A 57 -6.63 5.89 13.36
CA ALA A 57 -6.77 6.44 14.71
C ALA A 57 -5.59 7.34 15.12
N CYS A 58 -4.34 7.04 14.72
CA CYS A 58 -3.17 7.78 15.21
C CYS A 58 -2.18 8.20 14.11
N GLY A 59 -2.46 7.96 12.83
CA GLY A 59 -1.63 8.33 11.69
C GLY A 59 -0.32 7.54 11.53
N THR A 60 0.02 6.64 12.46
CA THR A 60 1.28 5.88 12.41
C THR A 60 1.28 4.92 11.21
N ARG A 61 2.37 4.96 10.43
CA ARG A 61 2.61 4.04 9.31
C ARG A 61 2.98 2.66 9.85
N ASN A 62 2.25 1.64 9.43
CA ASN A 62 2.46 0.25 9.81
C ASN A 62 2.93 -0.55 8.59
N LYS A 63 3.88 -1.45 8.80
CA LYS A 63 4.32 -2.44 7.81
C LYS A 63 3.67 -3.77 8.14
N ILE A 64 2.79 -4.25 7.27
CA ILE A 64 2.06 -5.51 7.49
C ILE A 64 2.41 -6.50 6.39
N PRO A 65 2.90 -7.71 6.74
CA PRO A 65 3.07 -8.78 5.77
C PRO A 65 1.74 -9.16 5.12
N LEU A 66 1.72 -9.37 3.80
CA LEU A 66 0.50 -9.77 3.08
C LEU A 66 -0.18 -11.00 3.69
N ALA A 67 0.59 -11.96 4.17
CA ALA A 67 0.07 -13.15 4.85
C ALA A 67 -0.76 -12.84 6.12
N LYS A 68 -0.60 -11.65 6.70
CA LYS A 68 -1.32 -11.23 7.93
C LYS A 68 -2.41 -10.19 7.69
N ILE A 69 -2.65 -9.81 6.44
CA ILE A 69 -3.54 -8.68 6.14
C ILE A 69 -5.00 -8.96 6.51
N HIS A 70 -5.42 -10.23 6.41
CA HIS A 70 -6.79 -10.65 6.73
C HIS A 70 -6.97 -11.15 8.17
N SER A 71 -5.91 -11.12 8.99
CA SER A 71 -5.96 -11.63 10.38
C SER A 71 -6.28 -10.54 11.42
N GLY A 72 -6.86 -9.41 11.01
CA GLY A 72 -7.17 -8.28 11.90
C GLY A 72 -5.90 -7.65 12.48
N PRO A 73 -4.95 -7.15 11.66
CA PRO A 73 -3.72 -6.58 12.16
C PRO A 73 -4.00 -5.36 13.01
N LYS A 74 -3.17 -5.15 14.05
CA LYS A 74 -3.29 -4.03 14.97
C LYS A 74 -2.15 -3.03 14.74
N CYS A 75 -2.44 -1.76 15.00
CA CYS A 75 -1.44 -0.70 14.97
C CYS A 75 -0.37 -0.93 16.04
N GLY A 76 0.89 -0.91 15.64
CA GLY A 76 2.02 -1.11 16.55
C GLY A 76 2.19 0.00 17.60
N LYS A 77 1.56 1.18 17.40
CA LYS A 77 1.63 2.32 18.33
C LYS A 77 0.44 2.38 19.30
N CYS A 78 -0.79 2.33 18.78
CA CYS A 78 -2.00 2.57 19.58
C CYS A 78 -2.87 1.34 19.80
N GLY A 79 -2.54 0.19 19.19
CA GLY A 79 -3.31 -1.06 19.32
C GLY A 79 -4.63 -1.10 18.54
N ALA A 80 -5.06 -0.01 17.89
CA ALA A 80 -6.29 0.02 17.11
C ALA A 80 -6.24 -1.02 15.97
N ILE A 81 -7.38 -1.66 15.69
CA ILE A 81 -7.52 -2.57 14.57
C ILE A 81 -7.35 -1.78 13.26
N LEU A 82 -6.55 -2.32 12.35
CA LEU A 82 -6.31 -1.71 11.06
C LEU A 82 -7.30 -2.28 10.03
N GLU A 83 -8.15 -1.41 9.49
CA GLU A 83 -9.12 -1.80 8.47
C GLU A 83 -8.42 -2.06 7.13
N THR A 84 -8.46 -3.32 6.69
CA THR A 84 -7.71 -3.77 5.50
C THR A 84 -8.60 -4.18 4.32
N LYS A 85 -9.92 -4.23 4.51
CA LYS A 85 -10.87 -4.81 3.54
C LYS A 85 -10.90 -4.09 2.19
N GLU A 86 -10.79 -2.76 2.20
CA GLU A 86 -10.90 -1.92 1.00
C GLU A 86 -9.56 -1.42 0.44
N LEU A 87 -8.44 -2.00 0.89
CA LEU A 87 -7.11 -1.55 0.45
C LEU A 87 -6.71 -2.11 -0.91
N PHE A 88 -7.31 -3.21 -1.33
CA PHE A 88 -6.93 -3.95 -2.54
C PHE A 88 -7.90 -3.75 -3.70
N VAL A 89 -8.47 -2.57 -3.81
CA VAL A 89 -9.35 -2.22 -4.93
C VAL A 89 -8.49 -1.94 -6.17
N SER A 90 -8.82 -2.60 -7.28
CA SER A 90 -8.12 -2.48 -8.56
C SER A 90 -8.77 -1.47 -9.53
N GLN A 91 -9.79 -0.76 -9.06
CA GLN A 91 -10.50 0.25 -9.84
C GLN A 91 -10.55 1.56 -9.05
N PRO A 92 -10.56 2.72 -9.73
CA PRO A 92 -10.76 3.99 -9.05
C PRO A 92 -12.10 4.05 -8.33
N LEU A 93 -12.09 4.54 -7.10
CA LEU A 93 -13.30 4.79 -6.32
C LEU A 93 -13.98 6.07 -6.80
N MET A 94 -15.31 6.07 -6.83
CA MET A 94 -16.07 7.29 -7.08
C MET A 94 -16.11 8.12 -5.80
N VAL A 95 -15.42 9.26 -5.83
CA VAL A 95 -15.36 10.20 -4.70
C VAL A 95 -16.39 11.31 -4.92
N THR A 96 -17.09 11.65 -3.85
CA THR A 96 -18.11 12.71 -3.81
C THR A 96 -17.90 13.58 -2.58
N ASP A 97 -18.53 14.75 -2.53
CA ASP A 97 -18.50 15.63 -1.35
C ASP A 97 -18.91 14.88 -0.06
N SER A 98 -19.86 13.93 -0.15
CA SER A 98 -20.38 13.20 1.00
C SER A 98 -19.44 12.09 1.53
N ASN A 99 -18.56 11.54 0.69
CA ASN A 99 -17.64 10.44 1.09
C ASN A 99 -16.17 10.83 1.05
N PHE A 100 -15.87 12.09 0.73
CA PHE A 100 -14.51 12.60 0.61
C PHE A 100 -13.69 12.41 1.88
N ASP A 101 -14.25 12.73 3.02
CA ASP A 101 -13.56 12.60 4.31
C ASP A 101 -13.13 11.16 4.56
N ASP A 102 -14.03 10.20 4.35
CA ASP A 102 -13.78 8.79 4.64
C ASP A 102 -12.86 8.14 3.61
N LEU A 103 -13.03 8.44 2.33
CA LEU A 103 -12.25 7.82 1.27
C LEU A 103 -10.88 8.49 1.05
N VAL A 104 -10.75 9.79 1.33
CA VAL A 104 -9.55 10.56 1.05
C VAL A 104 -8.83 11.01 2.31
N LEU A 105 -9.49 11.78 3.19
CA LEU A 105 -8.81 12.35 4.36
C LEU A 105 -8.47 11.29 5.42
N LYS A 106 -9.36 10.32 5.64
CA LYS A 106 -9.14 9.18 6.56
C LYS A 106 -8.53 7.97 5.88
N SER A 107 -8.08 8.09 4.62
CA SER A 107 -7.50 6.97 3.91
C SER A 107 -6.23 6.45 4.59
N PRO A 108 -6.11 5.13 4.83
CA PRO A 108 -4.89 4.52 5.34
C PRO A 108 -3.76 4.45 4.30
N LEU A 109 -4.09 4.64 3.03
CA LEU A 109 -3.14 4.72 1.92
C LEU A 109 -3.01 6.15 1.40
N PRO A 110 -1.89 6.52 0.76
CA PRO A 110 -1.83 7.72 -0.06
C PRO A 110 -2.93 7.68 -1.12
N VAL A 111 -3.49 8.83 -1.45
CA VAL A 111 -4.60 8.93 -2.40
C VAL A 111 -4.19 9.76 -3.60
N LEU A 112 -4.42 9.21 -4.78
CA LEU A 112 -4.43 9.95 -6.04
C LEU A 112 -5.89 10.21 -6.41
N LEU A 113 -6.30 11.47 -6.42
CA LEU A 113 -7.65 11.89 -6.77
C LEU A 113 -7.63 12.59 -8.12
N PHE A 114 -8.33 12.03 -9.10
CA PHE A 114 -8.49 12.58 -10.43
C PHE A 114 -9.78 13.42 -10.51
N ALA A 115 -9.64 14.73 -10.58
CA ALA A 115 -10.74 15.67 -10.79
C ALA A 115 -11.02 15.82 -12.28
N TRP A 116 -12.26 15.58 -12.68
CA TRP A 116 -12.67 15.53 -14.08
C TRP A 116 -14.08 16.06 -14.29
N ALA A 117 -14.44 16.32 -15.55
CA ALA A 117 -15.81 16.66 -15.94
C ALA A 117 -16.23 15.93 -17.24
N PRO A 118 -17.54 15.64 -17.43
CA PRO A 118 -18.03 14.92 -18.60
C PRO A 118 -17.78 15.65 -19.94
N TRP A 119 -17.82 16.96 -19.92
CA TRP A 119 -17.60 17.83 -21.10
C TRP A 119 -16.13 18.00 -21.49
N CYS A 120 -15.18 17.52 -20.68
CA CYS A 120 -13.75 17.70 -20.87
C CYS A 120 -13.15 16.60 -21.77
N PRO A 121 -12.72 16.89 -23.01
CA PRO A 121 -12.15 15.86 -23.91
C PRO A 121 -10.87 15.25 -23.39
N SER A 122 -9.95 16.07 -22.84
CA SER A 122 -8.69 15.61 -22.26
C SER A 122 -8.88 14.77 -21.00
N CYS A 123 -9.97 14.99 -20.24
CA CYS A 123 -10.33 14.11 -19.13
C CYS A 123 -10.69 12.71 -19.63
N ARG A 124 -11.48 12.62 -20.72
CA ARG A 124 -11.87 11.32 -21.31
C ARG A 124 -10.67 10.51 -21.77
N SER A 125 -9.67 11.15 -22.39
CA SER A 125 -8.43 10.46 -22.79
C SER A 125 -7.55 10.05 -21.60
N SER A 126 -7.64 10.74 -20.46
CA SER A 126 -6.88 10.40 -19.24
C SER A 126 -7.53 9.27 -18.43
N ILE A 127 -8.83 9.07 -18.52
CA ILE A 127 -9.56 8.05 -17.72
C ILE A 127 -8.95 6.64 -17.87
N PRO A 128 -8.64 6.12 -19.08
CA PRO A 128 -8.02 4.80 -19.21
C PRO A 128 -6.65 4.69 -18.51
N ILE A 129 -5.87 5.77 -18.53
CA ILE A 129 -4.56 5.83 -17.85
C ILE A 129 -4.73 5.72 -16.34
N ILE A 130 -5.72 6.44 -15.78
CA ILE A 130 -6.06 6.39 -14.36
C ILE A 130 -6.56 5.00 -13.96
N ASP A 131 -7.39 4.37 -14.80
CA ASP A 131 -7.92 3.02 -14.56
C ASP A 131 -6.81 1.96 -14.58
N GLU A 132 -5.87 2.08 -15.51
CA GLU A 132 -4.71 1.20 -15.58
C GLU A 132 -3.78 1.41 -14.37
N TYR A 133 -3.53 2.67 -14.02
CA TYR A 133 -2.72 2.99 -12.84
C TYR A 133 -3.33 2.42 -11.56
N ALA A 134 -4.65 2.48 -11.39
CA ALA A 134 -5.32 1.92 -10.21
C ALA A 134 -5.10 0.41 -10.05
N LYS A 135 -5.02 -0.34 -11.16
CA LYS A 135 -4.71 -1.79 -11.13
C LYS A 135 -3.30 -2.04 -10.62
N ASP A 136 -2.32 -1.27 -11.10
CA ASP A 136 -0.91 -1.44 -10.72
C ASP A 136 -0.62 -0.95 -9.29
N ALA A 137 -1.33 0.08 -8.86
CA ALA A 137 -1.17 0.70 -7.54
C ALA A 137 -1.94 -0.02 -6.42
N LYS A 138 -2.67 -1.10 -6.74
CA LYS A 138 -3.47 -1.89 -5.81
C LYS A 138 -2.71 -2.22 -4.53
N GLY A 139 -3.30 -1.89 -3.39
CA GLY A 139 -2.73 -2.14 -2.06
C GLY A 139 -1.61 -1.19 -1.64
N LYS A 140 -1.22 -0.24 -2.50
CA LYS A 140 -0.18 0.76 -2.24
C LYS A 140 -0.71 2.18 -2.24
N ILE A 141 -1.60 2.48 -3.18
CA ILE A 141 -2.21 3.79 -3.38
C ILE A 141 -3.70 3.59 -3.62
N ARG A 142 -4.50 4.44 -3.01
CA ARG A 142 -5.93 4.53 -3.31
C ARG A 142 -6.11 5.50 -4.47
N VAL A 143 -6.79 5.08 -5.52
CA VAL A 143 -7.09 5.94 -6.67
C VAL A 143 -8.57 6.30 -6.63
N GLY A 144 -8.87 7.58 -6.75
CA GLY A 144 -10.24 8.10 -6.80
C GLY A 144 -10.50 8.94 -8.04
N LYS A 145 -11.75 9.00 -8.47
CA LYS A 145 -12.26 9.92 -9.50
C LYS A 145 -13.35 10.78 -8.89
N LEU A 146 -13.29 12.09 -9.14
CA LEU A 146 -14.30 13.05 -8.66
C LEU A 146 -14.77 13.91 -9.83
N ASN A 147 -16.08 13.90 -10.06
CA ASN A 147 -16.70 14.81 -11.04
C ASN A 147 -16.91 16.18 -10.40
N VAL A 148 -16.26 17.21 -10.93
CA VAL A 148 -16.29 18.55 -10.35
C VAL A 148 -17.65 19.24 -10.50
N ASP A 149 -18.44 18.89 -11.53
CA ASP A 149 -19.78 19.47 -11.75
C ASP A 149 -20.78 19.05 -10.65
N SER A 150 -20.62 17.84 -10.13
CA SER A 150 -21.49 17.27 -9.09
C SER A 150 -20.95 17.46 -7.67
N ASN A 151 -19.75 18.02 -7.51
CA ASN A 151 -19.06 18.15 -6.22
C ASN A 151 -18.47 19.55 -6.06
N GLN A 152 -19.35 20.52 -5.92
CA GLN A 152 -19.01 21.94 -5.86
C GLN A 152 -18.31 22.33 -4.55
N ALA A 153 -18.63 21.68 -3.44
CA ALA A 153 -17.98 21.92 -2.16
C ALA A 153 -16.49 21.57 -2.23
N PHE A 154 -16.16 20.42 -2.80
CA PHE A 154 -14.78 20.01 -3.06
C PHE A 154 -14.07 21.00 -4.01
N SER A 155 -14.72 21.34 -5.13
CA SER A 155 -14.12 22.22 -6.16
C SER A 155 -13.78 23.60 -5.59
N SER A 156 -14.64 24.15 -4.74
CA SER A 156 -14.42 25.42 -4.05
C SER A 156 -13.33 25.31 -3.00
N THR A 157 -13.35 24.27 -2.15
CA THR A 157 -12.39 24.07 -1.06
C THR A 157 -10.97 23.92 -1.57
N TYR A 158 -10.79 23.17 -2.67
CA TYR A 158 -9.47 22.88 -3.25
C TYR A 158 -9.13 23.77 -4.44
N ASN A 159 -9.93 24.81 -4.72
CA ASN A 159 -9.73 25.80 -5.77
C ASN A 159 -9.49 25.16 -7.15
N ILE A 160 -10.39 24.26 -7.55
CA ILE A 160 -10.29 23.57 -8.84
C ILE A 160 -10.77 24.51 -9.96
N LEU A 161 -9.84 25.18 -10.60
CA LEU A 161 -10.12 26.17 -11.66
C LEU A 161 -10.18 25.53 -13.07
N SER A 162 -9.60 24.36 -13.23
CA SER A 162 -9.54 23.66 -14.52
C SER A 162 -9.48 22.14 -14.34
N VAL A 163 -9.92 21.42 -15.35
CA VAL A 163 -9.86 19.95 -15.42
C VAL A 163 -9.22 19.53 -16.76
N PRO A 164 -8.50 18.40 -16.81
CA PRO A 164 -8.24 17.46 -15.71
C PRO A 164 -7.23 18.00 -14.70
N GLN A 165 -7.34 17.51 -13.47
CA GLN A 165 -6.39 17.83 -12.42
C GLN A 165 -6.21 16.62 -11.51
N ILE A 166 -4.96 16.32 -11.10
CA ILE A 166 -4.66 15.28 -10.13
C ILE A 166 -4.28 15.93 -8.81
N LEU A 167 -4.94 15.51 -7.74
CA LEU A 167 -4.61 15.91 -6.37
C LEU A 167 -4.04 14.71 -5.63
N ILE A 168 -2.91 14.89 -4.96
CA ILE A 168 -2.25 13.85 -4.16
C ILE A 168 -2.45 14.18 -2.69
N PHE A 169 -3.09 13.25 -1.97
CA PHE A 169 -3.28 13.33 -0.52
C PHE A 169 -2.44 12.26 0.18
N ASP A 170 -1.85 12.63 1.31
CA ASP A 170 -1.22 11.68 2.23
C ASP A 170 -1.46 12.12 3.66
N ASN A 171 -1.88 11.18 4.50
CA ASN A 171 -2.18 11.42 5.91
C ASN A 171 -3.21 12.54 6.13
N GLY A 172 -4.28 12.54 5.35
CA GLY A 172 -5.37 13.51 5.42
C GLY A 172 -5.02 14.92 4.95
N ARG A 173 -3.90 15.11 4.26
CA ARG A 173 -3.43 16.43 3.81
C ARG A 173 -3.15 16.42 2.32
N LEU A 174 -3.57 17.47 1.63
CA LEU A 174 -3.17 17.73 0.27
C LEU A 174 -1.65 17.96 0.22
N LYS A 175 -0.95 17.22 -0.63
CA LYS A 175 0.50 17.29 -0.82
C LYS A 175 0.89 17.97 -2.10
N GLN A 176 0.20 17.64 -3.18
CA GLN A 176 0.47 18.19 -4.50
C GLN A 176 -0.82 18.33 -5.30
N THR A 177 -0.82 19.31 -6.16
CA THR A 177 -1.83 19.52 -7.19
C THR A 177 -1.12 19.56 -8.54
N LEU A 178 -1.53 18.70 -9.46
CA LEU A 178 -0.91 18.52 -10.77
C LEU A 178 -1.95 18.82 -11.83
N PRO A 179 -1.86 19.97 -12.50
CA PRO A 179 -2.80 20.34 -13.57
C PRO A 179 -2.50 19.60 -14.87
N GLY A 180 -3.54 19.38 -15.65
CA GLY A 180 -3.44 18.79 -17.00
C GLY A 180 -3.40 17.26 -17.00
N THR A 181 -3.10 16.73 -18.18
CA THR A 181 -2.98 15.29 -18.42
C THR A 181 -1.57 14.80 -18.09
N LEU A 182 -1.48 13.66 -17.42
CA LEU A 182 -0.21 12.99 -17.15
C LEU A 182 -0.23 11.58 -17.75
N GLN A 183 0.91 11.16 -18.25
CA GLN A 183 1.12 9.76 -18.65
C GLN A 183 1.34 8.89 -17.41
N LYS A 184 1.06 7.60 -17.53
CA LYS A 184 1.17 6.65 -16.41
C LYS A 184 2.53 6.68 -15.71
N HIS A 185 3.63 6.76 -16.46
CA HIS A 185 4.99 6.83 -15.89
C HIS A 185 5.22 8.11 -15.09
N GLU A 186 4.66 9.26 -15.52
CA GLU A 186 4.75 10.52 -14.80
C GLU A 186 3.98 10.44 -13.47
N ILE A 187 2.78 9.83 -13.48
CA ILE A 187 2.01 9.56 -12.28
C ILE A 187 2.82 8.69 -11.30
N MET A 188 3.47 7.63 -11.78
CA MET A 188 4.32 6.76 -10.97
C MET A 188 5.45 7.54 -10.29
N ILE A 189 6.14 8.41 -11.03
CA ILE A 189 7.22 9.26 -10.49
C ILE A 189 6.67 10.20 -9.40
N LYS A 190 5.53 10.85 -9.64
CA LYS A 190 4.91 11.77 -8.66
C LYS A 190 4.43 11.08 -7.40
N MET A 191 4.01 9.82 -7.50
CA MET A 191 3.54 9.03 -6.37
C MET A 191 4.65 8.29 -5.60
N ALA A 192 5.83 8.10 -6.20
CA ALA A 192 6.95 7.39 -5.59
C ALA A 192 7.34 7.88 -4.17
N PRO A 193 7.33 9.19 -3.84
CA PRO A 193 7.66 9.67 -2.50
C PRO A 193 6.69 9.23 -1.39
N TYR A 194 5.51 8.73 -1.75
CA TYR A 194 4.45 8.34 -0.81
C TYR A 194 4.37 6.83 -0.56
N LEU A 195 5.15 6.02 -1.28
CA LEU A 195 5.19 4.53 -1.21
C LEU A 195 6.08 3.91 -0.12
#